data_dc415b3921d0b611cadd875fb108b6d6
#
_entry.id   dc415b3921d0b611cadd875fb108b6d6
#
_cell.length_a   1.000
_cell.length_b   1.000
_cell.length_c   1.000
_cell.angle_alpha   90.00
_cell.angle_beta   90.00
_cell.angle_gamma   90.00
#
_symmetry.space_group_name_H-M   'P 1'
#
loop_
_entity.id
_entity.type
_entity.pdbx_description
1 polymer ?
#
loop_
_entity_poly.entity_id
_entity_poly.type
_entity_poly.pdbx_seq_one_letter_code
_entity_poly.pdbx_strand_id
1 'polypeptide(L)'
;MYSDKIMKPTRLKLLLNIFGICATFTYGEKCGQSEYLSAADECCPMCAMGSVVMKDCHGDYSTRCKPCSKGTFMNEPNGLHACFQCKICENGFYISQDCTTMQDTVCGVLDGFYCIRYSDEKRDCSLAIKHSKCKPGEQIKTPGTKASDTVCEPCSPGFYSPEGVNCSKWTDCSARNEIEDEEGTSIRDVQCKPRNWNMRYGLIAVLLTAAVALLLVVLYLKYRLEIKSTRTLNSPVEETGPQTSVFAPSTSPLNTENRIARSPTRF
;
A
#
# COMPACT_ATOMS: atom_id res chain seq x y z
N MET A 1 78.97 -32.20 38.31
CA MET A 1 77.62 -32.78 38.33
C MET A 1 76.84 -32.20 37.12
N TYR A 2 76.92 -32.95 36.02
CA TYR A 2 76.19 -32.58 34.77
C TYR A 2 74.90 -33.35 34.79
N SER A 3 73.72 -32.57 34.86
CA SER A 3 72.42 -33.17 34.93
C SER A 3 71.87 -33.32 33.52
N ASP A 4 71.90 -34.53 32.99
CA ASP A 4 71.25 -34.92 31.75
C ASP A 4 69.72 -34.87 31.92
N LYS A 5 69.14 -33.83 31.44
CA LYS A 5 67.64 -33.75 31.28
C LYS A 5 67.25 -34.54 30.03
N ILE A 6 67.02 -35.83 30.18
CA ILE A 6 66.45 -36.69 29.16
C ILE A 6 64.98 -36.16 28.90
N MET A 7 64.79 -35.67 27.72
CA MET A 7 63.47 -35.12 27.26
C MET A 7 62.46 -36.27 27.19
N LYS A 8 61.30 -36.14 27.86
CA LYS A 8 60.24 -37.15 27.91
C LYS A 8 59.80 -37.53 26.50
N PRO A 9 59.64 -38.84 26.19
CA PRO A 9 59.27 -39.33 24.84
C PRO A 9 58.01 -38.75 24.24
N THR A 10 57.12 -38.25 25.07
CA THR A 10 55.92 -37.56 24.65
C THR A 10 56.19 -36.20 23.99
N ARG A 11 57.20 -35.45 24.43
CA ARG A 11 57.56 -34.15 23.80
C ARG A 11 58.31 -34.37 22.49
N LEU A 12 59.10 -35.40 22.35
CA LEU A 12 59.77 -35.75 21.09
C LEU A 12 58.77 -36.17 20.01
N LYS A 13 57.71 -36.96 20.38
CA LYS A 13 56.62 -37.32 19.45
C LYS A 13 55.76 -36.08 19.00
N LEU A 14 55.56 -35.11 19.91
CA LEU A 14 54.87 -33.89 19.59
C LEU A 14 55.66 -33.01 18.61
N LEU A 15 56.96 -32.88 18.79
CA LEU A 15 57.82 -32.12 17.89
C LEU A 15 57.95 -32.80 16.51
N LEU A 16 58.06 -34.14 16.45
CA LEU A 16 58.05 -34.87 15.18
C LEU A 16 56.75 -34.77 14.43
N ASN A 17 55.57 -34.70 15.11
CA ASN A 17 54.30 -34.45 14.47
C ASN A 17 54.17 -33.00 13.97
N ILE A 18 54.65 -32.00 14.71
CA ILE A 18 54.66 -30.59 14.27
C ILE A 18 55.60 -30.42 13.06
N PHE A 19 56.79 -31.04 13.04
CA PHE A 19 57.66 -31.03 11.87
C PHE A 19 57.05 -31.78 10.68
N GLY A 20 56.38 -32.91 10.90
CA GLY A 20 55.66 -33.64 9.85
C GLY A 20 54.50 -32.84 9.25
N ILE A 21 53.76 -32.10 10.07
CA ILE A 21 52.66 -31.22 9.61
C ILE A 21 53.24 -30.00 8.87
N CYS A 22 54.33 -29.38 9.32
CA CYS A 22 54.96 -28.30 8.57
C CYS A 22 55.55 -28.74 7.22
N ALA A 23 56.05 -29.98 7.12
CA ALA A 23 56.59 -30.51 5.86
C ALA A 23 55.51 -30.80 4.80
N THR A 24 54.24 -30.92 5.19
CA THR A 24 53.12 -31.12 4.25
C THR A 24 52.56 -29.81 3.69
N PHE A 25 52.90 -28.66 4.28
CA PHE A 25 52.41 -27.33 3.80
C PHE A 25 53.37 -26.63 2.82
N THR A 26 54.48 -27.21 2.47
CA THR A 26 55.43 -26.70 1.45
C THR A 26 55.34 -27.43 0.12
N TYR A 27 54.13 -27.87 -0.30
CA TYR A 27 53.89 -28.10 -1.71
C TYR A 27 53.66 -26.73 -2.36
N GLY A 28 54.75 -26.08 -2.72
CA GLY A 28 54.74 -24.88 -3.52
C GLY A 28 54.04 -25.16 -4.84
N GLU A 29 53.35 -24.11 -5.35
CA GLU A 29 52.80 -24.14 -6.68
C GLU A 29 53.81 -24.72 -7.66
N LYS A 30 53.40 -25.78 -8.37
CA LYS A 30 54.27 -26.57 -9.24
C LYS A 30 54.78 -25.77 -10.44
N CYS A 31 54.01 -24.65 -10.79
CA CYS A 31 54.27 -23.80 -11.94
C CYS A 31 54.44 -22.32 -11.53
N GLY A 32 54.97 -21.49 -12.41
CA GLY A 32 55.11 -20.05 -12.23
C GLY A 32 53.77 -19.29 -12.22
N GLN A 33 53.79 -18.04 -11.77
CA GLN A 33 52.59 -17.19 -11.62
C GLN A 33 51.79 -16.97 -12.94
N SER A 34 52.41 -17.12 -14.10
CA SER A 34 51.76 -16.96 -15.42
C SER A 34 51.66 -18.30 -16.16
N GLU A 35 51.74 -19.39 -15.44
CA GLU A 35 51.71 -20.75 -15.97
C GLU A 35 50.61 -21.57 -15.32
N TYR A 36 50.07 -22.53 -16.04
CA TYR A 36 49.15 -23.54 -15.52
C TYR A 36 49.71 -24.94 -15.73
N LEU A 37 49.33 -25.87 -14.89
CA LEU A 37 49.73 -27.26 -15.01
C LEU A 37 48.84 -27.96 -16.04
N SER A 38 49.43 -28.43 -17.15
CA SER A 38 48.71 -29.17 -18.19
C SER A 38 48.40 -30.61 -17.75
N ALA A 39 47.53 -31.29 -18.48
CA ALA A 39 47.25 -32.71 -18.23
C ALA A 39 48.47 -33.63 -18.44
N ALA A 40 49.51 -33.19 -19.14
CA ALA A 40 50.75 -33.87 -19.33
C ALA A 40 51.78 -33.60 -18.21
N ASP A 41 51.39 -32.92 -17.11
CA ASP A 41 52.24 -32.54 -15.98
C ASP A 41 53.34 -31.52 -16.34
N GLU A 42 53.15 -30.78 -17.47
CA GLU A 42 54.04 -29.71 -17.91
C GLU A 42 53.48 -28.32 -17.51
N CYS A 43 54.33 -27.39 -17.12
CA CYS A 43 53.99 -26.02 -16.85
C CYS A 43 53.84 -25.22 -18.17
N CYS A 44 52.65 -24.85 -18.52
CA CYS A 44 52.34 -24.16 -19.76
C CYS A 44 51.97 -22.67 -19.51
N PRO A 45 52.39 -21.74 -20.37
CA PRO A 45 51.99 -20.35 -20.29
C PRO A 45 50.45 -20.23 -20.38
N MET A 46 49.88 -19.39 -19.48
CA MET A 46 48.44 -19.09 -19.50
C MET A 46 48.00 -18.35 -20.75
N CYS A 47 46.76 -18.55 -21.19
CA CYS A 47 46.09 -17.72 -22.17
C CYS A 47 45.67 -16.38 -21.57
N ALA A 48 45.77 -15.30 -22.35
CA ALA A 48 45.35 -13.97 -21.93
C ALA A 48 43.82 -13.89 -21.74
N MET A 49 43.39 -12.85 -20.98
CA MET A 49 41.95 -12.51 -20.85
C MET A 49 41.25 -12.50 -22.23
N GLY A 50 40.00 -12.92 -22.27
CA GLY A 50 39.23 -13.03 -23.51
C GLY A 50 39.54 -14.25 -24.36
N SER A 51 40.43 -15.16 -23.87
CA SER A 51 40.78 -16.36 -24.60
C SER A 51 41.00 -17.55 -23.64
N VAL A 52 40.94 -18.74 -24.17
CA VAL A 52 41.13 -20.02 -23.47
C VAL A 52 42.06 -20.94 -24.23
N VAL A 53 42.55 -21.98 -23.58
CA VAL A 53 43.43 -22.97 -24.19
C VAL A 53 42.70 -23.74 -25.30
N MET A 54 43.27 -23.74 -26.49
CA MET A 54 42.89 -24.61 -27.61
C MET A 54 43.73 -25.89 -27.59
N LYS A 55 45.02 -25.74 -27.28
CA LYS A 55 45.99 -26.85 -27.18
C LYS A 55 47.07 -26.51 -26.16
N ASP A 56 47.36 -27.43 -25.25
CA ASP A 56 48.43 -27.30 -24.27
C ASP A 56 49.78 -27.16 -24.92
N CYS A 57 50.72 -26.57 -24.20
CA CYS A 57 52.10 -26.56 -24.59
C CYS A 57 52.69 -28.02 -24.59
N HIS A 58 53.70 -28.26 -25.41
CA HIS A 58 54.40 -29.52 -25.41
C HIS A 58 55.81 -29.35 -25.97
N GLY A 59 56.82 -29.74 -25.22
CA GLY A 59 58.22 -29.54 -25.60
C GLY A 59 58.55 -28.09 -25.96
N ASP A 60 59.02 -27.85 -27.19
CA ASP A 60 59.34 -26.49 -27.69
C ASP A 60 58.13 -25.66 -28.19
N TYR A 61 56.91 -26.24 -28.15
CA TYR A 61 55.71 -25.57 -28.59
C TYR A 61 54.96 -24.93 -27.41
N SER A 62 54.73 -23.60 -27.50
CA SER A 62 53.96 -22.85 -26.53
C SER A 62 52.46 -23.19 -26.60
N THR A 63 51.72 -22.80 -25.52
CA THR A 63 50.25 -22.90 -25.44
C THR A 63 49.58 -22.20 -26.63
N ARG A 64 48.62 -22.86 -27.27
CA ARG A 64 47.80 -22.28 -28.34
C ARG A 64 46.48 -21.87 -27.74
N CYS A 65 46.16 -20.60 -27.84
CA CYS A 65 44.91 -20.02 -27.32
C CYS A 65 43.87 -19.77 -28.47
N LYS A 66 42.59 -19.81 -28.11
CA LYS A 66 41.48 -19.42 -28.97
C LYS A 66 40.63 -18.35 -28.26
N PRO A 67 40.16 -17.32 -28.98
CA PRO A 67 39.32 -16.30 -28.35
C PRO A 67 37.96 -16.87 -27.92
N CYS A 68 37.37 -16.26 -26.85
CA CYS A 68 36.02 -16.57 -26.43
C CYS A 68 35.02 -16.22 -27.55
N SER A 69 33.99 -17.04 -27.71
CA SER A 69 32.90 -16.79 -28.63
C SER A 69 31.92 -15.76 -28.08
N LYS A 70 31.09 -15.18 -28.93
CA LYS A 70 30.02 -14.26 -28.50
C LYS A 70 29.12 -14.91 -27.43
N GLY A 71 28.83 -14.18 -26.36
CA GLY A 71 28.04 -14.67 -25.23
C GLY A 71 28.87 -15.43 -24.19
N THR A 72 30.23 -15.46 -24.34
CA THR A 72 31.14 -16.05 -23.36
C THR A 72 32.30 -15.11 -23.05
N PHE A 73 32.87 -15.22 -21.85
CA PHE A 73 33.93 -14.35 -21.38
C PHE A 73 35.01 -15.11 -20.60
N MET A 74 36.16 -14.45 -20.46
CA MET A 74 37.26 -14.87 -19.59
C MET A 74 37.94 -13.60 -19.07
N ASN A 75 37.77 -13.33 -17.79
CA ASN A 75 38.20 -12.06 -17.17
C ASN A 75 39.59 -12.11 -16.57
N GLU A 76 40.26 -13.26 -16.62
CA GLU A 76 41.60 -13.46 -16.06
C GLU A 76 42.47 -14.31 -16.98
N PRO A 77 43.80 -14.18 -16.92
CA PRO A 77 44.70 -15.16 -17.55
C PRO A 77 44.41 -16.55 -17.00
N ASN A 78 44.40 -17.55 -17.88
CA ASN A 78 43.91 -18.87 -17.48
C ASN A 78 44.52 -20.03 -18.28
N GLY A 79 44.40 -21.25 -17.72
CA GLY A 79 44.66 -22.51 -18.37
C GLY A 79 43.37 -23.31 -18.69
N LEU A 80 42.21 -22.67 -18.80
CA LEU A 80 40.90 -23.32 -19.04
C LEU A 80 40.71 -23.59 -20.53
N HIS A 81 39.94 -24.62 -20.85
CA HIS A 81 39.63 -25.01 -22.24
C HIS A 81 38.27 -24.48 -22.72
N ALA A 82 37.48 -23.85 -21.82
CA ALA A 82 36.17 -23.26 -22.12
C ALA A 82 35.99 -21.93 -21.42
N CYS A 83 35.43 -20.93 -22.15
CA CYS A 83 35.03 -19.64 -21.58
C CYS A 83 33.77 -19.79 -20.73
N PHE A 84 33.61 -18.91 -19.74
CA PHE A 84 32.40 -18.82 -18.94
C PHE A 84 31.25 -18.22 -19.76
N GLN A 85 30.04 -18.68 -19.52
CA GLN A 85 28.84 -18.08 -20.09
C GLN A 85 28.57 -16.73 -19.48
N CYS A 86 28.17 -15.74 -20.30
CA CYS A 86 27.73 -14.44 -19.79
C CYS A 86 26.48 -14.58 -18.96
N LYS A 87 26.43 -13.85 -17.85
CA LYS A 87 25.27 -13.73 -16.97
C LYS A 87 24.11 -13.07 -17.69
N ILE A 88 22.89 -13.56 -17.45
CA ILE A 88 21.66 -12.97 -17.94
C ILE A 88 21.02 -12.16 -16.82
N CYS A 89 20.63 -10.91 -17.12
CA CYS A 89 19.93 -10.03 -16.18
C CYS A 89 18.42 -10.27 -16.29
N GLU A 90 17.83 -10.92 -15.28
CA GLU A 90 16.41 -11.27 -15.22
C GLU A 90 15.77 -10.74 -13.91
N ASN A 91 14.42 -10.72 -13.86
CA ASN A 91 13.64 -10.54 -12.62
C ASN A 91 14.12 -9.42 -11.68
N GLY A 92 13.95 -8.18 -12.10
CA GLY A 92 14.31 -7.02 -11.28
C GLY A 92 15.68 -6.42 -11.60
N PHE A 93 16.31 -6.88 -12.69
CA PHE A 93 17.59 -6.37 -13.16
C PHE A 93 17.50 -5.82 -14.59
N TYR A 94 18.39 -4.88 -14.89
CA TYR A 94 18.66 -4.41 -16.24
C TYR A 94 20.15 -4.56 -16.56
N ILE A 95 20.50 -4.64 -17.84
CA ILE A 95 21.91 -4.69 -18.26
C ILE A 95 22.51 -3.31 -18.11
N SER A 96 23.46 -3.17 -17.17
CA SER A 96 24.22 -1.94 -16.96
C SER A 96 25.45 -1.88 -17.89
N GLN A 97 26.10 -3.04 -18.10
CA GLN A 97 27.20 -3.19 -19.07
C GLN A 97 27.01 -4.52 -19.80
N ASP A 98 27.14 -4.48 -21.12
CA ASP A 98 27.08 -5.67 -21.95
C ASP A 98 28.30 -6.59 -21.72
N CYS A 99 28.07 -7.88 -21.89
CA CYS A 99 29.13 -8.87 -21.89
C CYS A 99 30.09 -8.64 -23.05
N THR A 100 31.37 -8.73 -22.76
CA THR A 100 32.46 -8.75 -23.72
C THR A 100 33.22 -10.06 -23.63
N THR A 101 34.19 -10.31 -24.50
CA THR A 101 35.05 -11.51 -24.37
C THR A 101 35.93 -11.49 -23.11
N MET A 102 36.14 -10.30 -22.50
CA MET A 102 37.01 -10.13 -21.32
C MET A 102 36.25 -9.85 -20.03
N GLN A 103 34.95 -9.60 -20.10
CA GLN A 103 34.14 -9.19 -18.94
C GLN A 103 32.73 -9.74 -19.02
N ASP A 104 32.21 -10.23 -17.90
CA ASP A 104 30.83 -10.68 -17.77
C ASP A 104 29.83 -9.51 -17.86
N THR A 105 28.58 -9.83 -18.13
CA THR A 105 27.46 -8.88 -18.04
C THR A 105 27.39 -8.27 -16.65
N VAL A 106 27.26 -6.95 -16.55
CA VAL A 106 26.97 -6.26 -15.29
C VAL A 106 25.49 -5.93 -15.24
N CYS A 107 24.80 -6.42 -14.20
CA CYS A 107 23.39 -6.17 -13.97
C CYS A 107 23.20 -5.07 -12.92
N GLY A 108 22.33 -4.09 -13.24
CA GLY A 108 21.85 -3.09 -12.29
C GLY A 108 20.47 -3.46 -11.78
N VAL A 109 20.12 -3.03 -10.57
CA VAL A 109 18.78 -3.23 -9.99
C VAL A 109 17.80 -2.25 -10.63
N LEU A 110 16.67 -2.76 -11.15
CA LEU A 110 15.58 -1.95 -11.72
C LEU A 110 14.95 -1.04 -10.67
N ASP A 111 14.36 0.08 -11.13
CA ASP A 111 13.55 0.92 -10.26
C ASP A 111 12.30 0.15 -9.78
N GLY A 112 11.93 0.37 -8.54
CA GLY A 112 10.87 -0.41 -7.89
C GLY A 112 11.30 -1.76 -7.32
N PHE A 113 12.61 -2.07 -7.38
CA PHE A 113 13.22 -3.26 -6.77
C PHE A 113 14.37 -2.88 -5.86
N TYR A 114 14.69 -3.76 -4.90
CA TYR A 114 15.84 -3.62 -4.03
C TYR A 114 16.59 -4.95 -3.88
N CYS A 115 17.87 -4.85 -3.59
CA CYS A 115 18.74 -6.01 -3.44
C CYS A 115 18.62 -6.62 -2.05
N ILE A 116 18.37 -7.93 -2.00
CA ILE A 116 18.33 -8.69 -0.74
C ILE A 116 19.52 -9.63 -0.57
N ARG A 117 20.25 -9.90 -1.64
CA ARG A 117 21.45 -10.74 -1.60
C ARG A 117 22.51 -10.18 -2.51
N TYR A 118 23.70 -10.00 -1.97
CA TYR A 118 24.89 -9.60 -2.72
C TYR A 118 25.81 -10.83 -2.92
N SER A 119 26.56 -10.85 -4.02
CA SER A 119 27.64 -11.82 -4.21
C SER A 119 28.86 -11.44 -3.36
N ASP A 120 29.55 -12.45 -2.80
CA ASP A 120 30.65 -12.22 -1.85
C ASP A 120 31.86 -11.52 -2.49
N GLU A 121 32.10 -11.74 -3.78
CA GLU A 121 33.33 -11.29 -4.46
C GLU A 121 33.25 -9.85 -4.99
N LYS A 122 32.11 -9.35 -5.43
CA LYS A 122 32.00 -8.08 -6.19
C LYS A 122 30.99 -7.07 -5.64
N ARG A 123 30.30 -7.38 -4.55
CA ARG A 123 29.15 -6.62 -4.05
C ARG A 123 28.03 -6.42 -5.11
N ASP A 124 28.02 -7.27 -6.13
CA ASP A 124 26.96 -7.27 -7.14
C ASP A 124 25.70 -7.86 -6.53
N CYS A 125 24.55 -7.29 -6.87
CA CYS A 125 23.29 -7.85 -6.44
C CYS A 125 23.00 -9.15 -7.20
N SER A 126 22.81 -10.24 -6.45
CA SER A 126 22.46 -11.56 -6.99
C SER A 126 20.97 -11.88 -6.91
N LEU A 127 20.23 -11.19 -6.05
CA LEU A 127 18.78 -11.35 -5.92
C LEU A 127 18.15 -10.04 -5.55
N ALA A 128 17.25 -9.55 -6.41
CA ALA A 128 16.44 -8.37 -6.17
C ALA A 128 14.95 -8.74 -6.06
N ILE A 129 14.22 -8.06 -5.19
CA ILE A 129 12.78 -8.20 -5.04
C ILE A 129 12.11 -6.84 -5.16
N LYS A 130 10.84 -6.87 -5.54
CA LYS A 130 10.03 -5.67 -5.69
C LYS A 130 9.76 -5.00 -4.35
N HIS A 131 9.78 -3.64 -4.32
CA HIS A 131 9.41 -2.90 -3.12
C HIS A 131 8.03 -3.27 -2.61
N SER A 132 7.92 -3.37 -1.30
CA SER A 132 6.65 -3.51 -0.61
C SER A 132 5.77 -2.28 -0.83
N LYS A 133 4.47 -2.52 -0.97
CA LYS A 133 3.47 -1.46 -1.00
C LYS A 133 2.83 -1.36 0.39
N CYS A 134 2.69 -0.15 0.89
CA CYS A 134 1.98 0.07 2.14
C CYS A 134 0.49 -0.26 1.98
N LYS A 135 -0.13 -0.72 3.06
CA LYS A 135 -1.54 -1.07 3.09
C LYS A 135 -2.41 0.18 3.23
N PRO A 136 -3.69 0.11 2.82
CA PRO A 136 -4.66 1.14 3.20
C PRO A 136 -4.61 1.41 4.71
N GLY A 137 -4.62 2.67 5.10
CA GLY A 137 -4.45 3.10 6.48
C GLY A 137 -3.01 3.35 6.92
N GLU A 138 -2.06 3.14 6.03
CA GLU A 138 -0.63 3.42 6.22
C GLU A 138 -0.14 4.50 5.25
N GLN A 139 1.04 5.03 5.51
CA GLN A 139 1.77 5.91 4.59
C GLN A 139 3.21 5.44 4.42
N ILE A 140 3.86 5.91 3.38
CA ILE A 140 5.28 5.68 3.16
C ILE A 140 6.08 6.58 4.09
N LYS A 141 6.71 5.98 5.11
CA LYS A 141 7.64 6.67 6.00
C LYS A 141 8.98 6.94 5.33
N THR A 142 9.53 5.90 4.71
CA THR A 142 10.80 5.97 3.98
C THR A 142 10.61 5.28 2.65
N PRO A 143 10.80 5.99 1.53
CA PRO A 143 10.76 5.38 0.21
C PRO A 143 11.81 4.28 0.07
N GLY A 144 11.47 3.24 -0.65
CA GLY A 144 12.41 2.19 -0.99
C GLY A 144 13.55 2.73 -1.88
N THR A 145 14.73 2.10 -1.72
CA THR A 145 15.93 2.39 -2.52
C THR A 145 16.40 1.10 -3.19
N LYS A 146 17.42 1.16 -4.03
CA LYS A 146 18.01 -0.06 -4.62
C LYS A 146 18.64 -1.01 -3.59
N ALA A 147 18.84 -0.56 -2.35
CA ALA A 147 19.46 -1.33 -1.27
C ALA A 147 18.51 -1.64 -0.11
N SER A 148 17.33 -1.02 -0.04
CA SER A 148 16.38 -1.19 1.08
C SER A 148 14.95 -1.15 0.59
N ASP A 149 14.07 -1.87 1.29
CA ASP A 149 12.64 -1.86 1.03
C ASP A 149 11.96 -0.57 1.51
N THR A 150 10.74 -0.34 1.02
CA THR A 150 9.84 0.70 1.52
C THR A 150 9.49 0.43 2.98
N VAL A 151 9.59 1.46 3.82
CA VAL A 151 9.15 1.40 5.22
C VAL A 151 7.81 2.11 5.33
N CYS A 152 6.81 1.40 5.86
CA CYS A 152 5.46 1.92 6.08
C CYS A 152 5.24 2.28 7.55
N GLU A 153 4.34 3.24 7.79
CA GLU A 153 3.86 3.55 9.14
C GLU A 153 2.35 3.82 9.11
N PRO A 154 1.60 3.48 10.17
CA PRO A 154 0.17 3.74 10.23
C PRO A 154 -0.12 5.24 10.27
N CYS A 155 -1.26 5.65 9.68
CA CYS A 155 -1.74 7.01 9.80
C CYS A 155 -2.06 7.35 11.26
N SER A 156 -1.69 8.56 11.69
CA SER A 156 -2.07 9.08 13.00
C SER A 156 -3.59 9.27 13.10
N PRO A 157 -4.17 9.25 14.31
CA PRO A 157 -5.59 9.57 14.50
C PRO A 157 -5.95 10.92 13.87
N GLY A 158 -7.07 10.98 13.16
CA GLY A 158 -7.49 12.16 12.41
C GLY A 158 -6.96 12.24 10.98
N PHE A 159 -6.28 11.17 10.52
CA PHE A 159 -5.76 11.04 9.15
C PHE A 159 -6.19 9.73 8.53
N TYR A 160 -6.25 9.69 7.20
CA TYR A 160 -6.60 8.50 6.43
C TYR A 160 -5.73 8.37 5.18
N SER A 161 -5.56 7.14 4.72
CA SER A 161 -4.85 6.81 3.48
C SER A 161 -5.55 5.64 2.78
N PRO A 162 -6.32 5.86 1.72
CA PRO A 162 -7.03 4.80 1.02
C PRO A 162 -6.10 3.89 0.21
N GLU A 163 -4.97 4.43 -0.26
CA GLU A 163 -4.05 3.73 -1.16
C GLU A 163 -2.73 3.33 -0.51
N GLY A 164 -2.48 3.72 0.75
CA GLY A 164 -1.23 3.41 1.43
C GLY A 164 -0.03 4.25 0.97
N VAL A 165 -0.25 5.45 0.44
CA VAL A 165 0.85 6.31 -0.05
C VAL A 165 1.13 7.44 0.92
N ASN A 166 0.13 8.28 1.17
CA ASN A 166 0.22 9.42 2.07
C ASN A 166 -1.01 9.50 2.96
N CYS A 167 -0.83 9.92 4.20
CA CYS A 167 -1.94 10.20 5.11
C CYS A 167 -2.46 11.62 4.89
N SER A 168 -3.74 11.74 4.53
CA SER A 168 -4.49 12.99 4.43
C SER A 168 -5.30 13.23 5.69
N LYS A 169 -5.40 14.48 6.12
CA LYS A 169 -6.24 14.85 7.27
C LYS A 169 -7.71 14.64 6.95
N TRP A 170 -8.48 14.16 7.92
CA TRP A 170 -9.93 14.05 7.80
C TRP A 170 -10.56 15.41 7.49
N THR A 171 -11.61 15.37 6.69
CA THR A 171 -12.41 16.54 6.37
C THR A 171 -13.09 17.06 7.63
N ASP A 172 -12.94 18.37 7.89
CA ASP A 172 -13.67 19.06 8.95
C ASP A 172 -15.05 19.50 8.40
N CYS A 173 -16.09 18.74 8.73
CA CYS A 173 -17.46 19.04 8.32
C CYS A 173 -17.94 20.41 8.87
N SER A 174 -17.47 20.79 10.04
CA SER A 174 -17.89 22.04 10.70
C SER A 174 -17.43 23.27 9.91
N ALA A 175 -16.26 23.21 9.26
CA ALA A 175 -15.75 24.27 8.40
C ALA A 175 -16.63 24.54 7.17
N ARG A 176 -17.44 23.56 6.77
CA ARG A 176 -18.41 23.65 5.65
C ARG A 176 -19.86 23.87 6.13
N ASN A 177 -20.05 24.09 7.44
CA ASN A 177 -21.37 24.18 8.05
C ASN A 177 -22.21 22.90 7.91
N GLU A 178 -21.51 21.76 7.82
CA GLU A 178 -22.04 20.41 7.73
C GLU A 178 -21.91 19.69 9.08
N ILE A 179 -22.54 18.53 9.19
CA ILE A 179 -22.40 17.62 10.35
C ILE A 179 -21.82 16.29 9.88
N GLU A 180 -21.09 15.64 10.75
CA GLU A 180 -20.57 14.32 10.49
C GLU A 180 -21.72 13.32 10.37
N ASP A 181 -21.72 12.52 9.30
CA ASP A 181 -22.66 11.44 9.03
C ASP A 181 -22.04 10.09 9.34
N GLU A 182 -20.80 9.85 8.89
CA GLU A 182 -19.99 8.70 9.24
C GLU A 182 -18.62 9.14 9.73
N GLU A 183 -18.14 8.53 10.79
CA GLU A 183 -16.80 8.77 11.33
C GLU A 183 -15.72 8.35 10.33
N GLY A 184 -14.66 9.13 10.28
CA GLY A 184 -13.46 8.78 9.55
C GLY A 184 -12.76 7.56 10.15
N THR A 185 -12.06 6.83 9.29
CA THR A 185 -11.19 5.72 9.69
C THR A 185 -9.77 5.99 9.20
N SER A 186 -8.82 5.13 9.50
CA SER A 186 -7.47 5.21 8.90
C SER A 186 -7.47 5.01 7.38
N ILE A 187 -8.56 4.45 6.80
CA ILE A 187 -8.67 4.11 5.38
C ILE A 187 -9.59 5.10 4.64
N ARG A 188 -10.60 5.64 5.31
CA ARG A 188 -11.64 6.50 4.71
C ARG A 188 -11.76 7.83 5.43
N ASP A 189 -12.05 8.87 4.67
CA ASP A 189 -12.38 10.20 5.18
C ASP A 189 -13.72 10.19 5.91
N VAL A 190 -13.93 11.21 6.74
CA VAL A 190 -15.23 11.55 7.35
C VAL A 190 -16.24 11.86 6.25
N GLN A 191 -17.44 11.32 6.37
CA GLN A 191 -18.54 11.71 5.50
C GLN A 191 -19.38 12.81 6.16
N CYS A 192 -19.54 13.91 5.43
CA CYS A 192 -20.29 15.06 5.88
C CYS A 192 -21.69 15.08 5.24
N LYS A 193 -22.69 15.53 6.01
CA LYS A 193 -24.04 15.82 5.48
C LYS A 193 -24.46 17.25 5.79
N PRO A 194 -25.28 17.86 4.93
CA PRO A 194 -25.76 19.23 5.17
C PRO A 194 -26.51 19.30 6.49
N ARG A 195 -26.24 20.33 7.26
CA ARG A 195 -26.98 20.64 8.48
C ARG A 195 -28.40 21.01 8.10
N ASN A 196 -29.39 20.20 8.47
CA ASN A 196 -30.77 20.37 8.10
C ASN A 196 -31.39 21.60 8.81
N TRP A 197 -31.13 22.78 8.26
CA TRP A 197 -31.67 24.06 8.75
C TRP A 197 -33.17 24.17 8.47
N ASN A 198 -33.67 23.43 7.49
CA ASN A 198 -35.07 23.47 7.10
C ASN A 198 -36.04 23.07 8.20
N MET A 199 -35.68 22.17 9.12
CA MET A 199 -36.56 21.80 10.23
C MET A 199 -36.79 22.93 11.22
N ARG A 200 -35.75 23.75 11.54
CA ARG A 200 -35.91 24.89 12.46
C ARG A 200 -36.70 26.01 11.86
N TYR A 201 -36.47 26.35 10.60
CA TYR A 201 -37.24 27.36 9.89
C TYR A 201 -38.67 26.86 9.59
N GLY A 202 -38.87 25.59 9.30
CA GLY A 202 -40.19 24.99 9.16
C GLY A 202 -41.03 25.07 10.44
N LEU A 203 -40.44 24.74 11.60
CA LEU A 203 -41.11 24.89 12.90
C LEU A 203 -41.45 26.36 13.21
N ILE A 204 -40.55 27.30 12.97
CA ILE A 204 -40.80 28.74 13.16
C ILE A 204 -41.91 29.25 12.22
N ALA A 205 -41.88 28.82 10.95
CA ALA A 205 -42.92 29.19 10.01
C ALA A 205 -44.30 28.67 10.43
N VAL A 206 -44.39 27.41 10.89
CA VAL A 206 -45.65 26.83 11.40
C VAL A 206 -46.13 27.56 12.66
N LEU A 207 -45.26 27.92 13.58
CA LEU A 207 -45.63 28.67 14.80
C LEU A 207 -46.08 30.08 14.47
N LEU A 208 -45.43 30.75 13.51
CA LEU A 208 -45.84 32.09 13.05
C LEU A 208 -47.21 32.06 12.35
N THR A 209 -47.46 31.08 11.48
CA THR A 209 -48.78 30.95 10.81
C THR A 209 -49.89 30.63 11.81
N ALA A 210 -49.63 29.79 12.79
CA ALA A 210 -50.58 29.47 13.86
C ALA A 210 -50.89 30.73 14.72
N ALA A 211 -49.90 31.54 15.08
CA ALA A 211 -50.04 32.76 15.83
C ALA A 211 -50.88 33.80 15.05
N VAL A 212 -50.61 33.96 13.74
CA VAL A 212 -51.42 34.86 12.89
C VAL A 212 -52.88 34.37 12.77
N ALA A 213 -53.10 33.06 12.61
CA ALA A 213 -54.44 32.48 12.56
C ALA A 213 -55.21 32.73 13.87
N LEU A 214 -54.55 32.55 15.03
CA LEU A 214 -55.15 32.83 16.31
C LEU A 214 -55.52 34.33 16.49
N LEU A 215 -54.64 35.22 16.06
CA LEU A 215 -54.93 36.67 16.05
C LEU A 215 -56.15 37.02 15.21
N LEU A 216 -56.24 36.45 14.02
CA LEU A 216 -57.38 36.67 13.14
C LEU A 216 -58.68 36.13 13.75
N VAL A 217 -58.64 34.99 14.43
CA VAL A 217 -59.81 34.43 15.15
C VAL A 217 -60.22 35.35 16.30
N VAL A 218 -59.27 35.85 17.08
CA VAL A 218 -59.58 36.79 18.19
C VAL A 218 -60.17 38.08 17.66
N LEU A 219 -59.63 38.66 16.58
CA LEU A 219 -60.12 39.85 15.95
C LEU A 219 -61.56 39.63 15.38
N TYR A 220 -61.81 38.50 14.76
CA TYR A 220 -63.12 38.09 14.22
C TYR A 220 -64.14 37.94 15.37
N LEU A 221 -63.72 37.29 16.49
CA LEU A 221 -64.65 37.17 17.66
C LEU A 221 -64.94 38.51 18.28
N LYS A 222 -63.98 39.42 18.42
CA LYS A 222 -64.21 40.80 18.89
C LYS A 222 -65.15 41.54 17.98
N TYR A 223 -64.91 41.49 16.67
CA TYR A 223 -65.80 42.10 15.65
C TYR A 223 -67.24 41.55 15.75
N ARG A 224 -67.40 40.24 15.94
CA ARG A 224 -68.70 39.60 16.13
C ARG A 224 -69.41 40.04 17.42
N LEU A 225 -68.61 40.21 18.52
CA LEU A 225 -69.21 40.69 19.76
C LEU A 225 -69.64 42.16 19.69
N GLU A 226 -68.88 43.01 18.99
CA GLU A 226 -69.30 44.40 18.76
C GLU A 226 -70.57 44.51 17.91
N ILE A 227 -70.68 43.69 16.86
CA ILE A 227 -71.89 43.63 16.07
C ILE A 227 -73.11 43.12 16.87
N LYS A 228 -72.90 42.19 17.81
CA LYS A 228 -73.96 41.76 18.71
C LYS A 228 -74.34 42.86 19.69
N SER A 229 -73.43 43.63 20.20
CA SER A 229 -73.64 44.75 21.13
C SER A 229 -74.41 45.84 20.43
N THR A 230 -74.15 46.17 19.18
CA THR A 230 -74.86 47.18 18.39
C THR A 230 -76.29 46.74 17.95
N ARG A 231 -76.50 45.42 17.83
CA ARG A 231 -77.87 44.88 17.52
C ARG A 231 -78.83 44.89 18.72
N THR A 232 -78.31 44.82 19.94
CA THR A 232 -79.12 44.87 21.16
C THR A 232 -79.56 46.30 21.51
N LEU A 233 -79.02 47.37 20.90
CA LEU A 233 -79.39 48.75 21.14
C LEU A 233 -80.51 49.25 20.21
N ASN A 234 -80.82 48.48 19.16
CA ASN A 234 -81.89 48.88 18.16
C ASN A 234 -83.00 47.83 18.09
N SER A 235 -83.57 47.38 19.21
CA SER A 235 -84.84 46.65 19.19
C SER A 235 -85.94 47.57 19.50
N PRO A 236 -86.96 47.82 18.56
CA PRO A 236 -88.18 48.52 18.89
C PRO A 236 -89.02 47.63 19.81
N VAL A 237 -89.56 48.26 20.83
CA VAL A 237 -90.65 47.74 21.67
C VAL A 237 -91.89 47.57 20.80
N GLU A 238 -92.42 46.35 20.71
CA GLU A 238 -93.78 46.13 20.14
C GLU A 238 -94.57 45.21 21.06
N GLU A 239 -95.75 45.60 21.24
CA GLU A 239 -96.80 45.39 22.21
C GLU A 239 -97.51 44.02 22.00
N THR A 240 -98.07 43.55 23.07
CA THR A 240 -98.90 42.38 23.30
C THR A 240 -100.07 42.15 22.35
N GLY A 241 -100.44 40.88 22.08
CA GLY A 241 -101.76 40.43 21.72
C GLY A 241 -101.79 38.94 21.24
N PRO A 242 -102.83 38.18 21.58
CA PRO A 242 -102.72 36.78 21.88
C PRO A 242 -103.34 35.82 20.84
N GLN A 243 -102.97 34.53 20.98
CA GLN A 243 -103.66 33.25 20.58
C GLN A 243 -103.77 32.95 19.11
N THR A 244 -103.47 31.75 18.68
CA THR A 244 -104.28 30.53 18.76
C THR A 244 -103.46 29.29 18.20
N SER A 245 -103.67 28.20 18.85
CA SER A 245 -103.41 26.84 18.53
C SER A 245 -103.55 26.43 17.06
N VAL A 246 -102.89 25.40 16.60
CA VAL A 246 -103.41 24.10 16.12
C VAL A 246 -102.36 23.24 15.37
N PHE A 247 -102.13 22.07 15.87
CA PHE A 247 -101.82 20.76 15.26
C PHE A 247 -100.53 20.51 14.43
N ALA A 248 -99.79 19.50 14.94
CA ALA A 248 -98.93 18.58 14.23
C ALA A 248 -99.68 17.76 13.16
N PRO A 249 -99.15 16.83 12.37
CA PRO A 249 -98.04 15.91 12.72
C PRO A 249 -97.06 15.52 11.56
N SER A 250 -95.99 14.88 12.01
CA SER A 250 -95.33 13.65 11.50
C SER A 250 -94.98 13.53 10.01
N THR A 251 -93.76 13.18 9.74
CA THR A 251 -93.25 11.78 9.48
C THR A 251 -91.81 11.80 9.03
N SER A 252 -91.03 11.00 9.68
CA SER A 252 -89.86 10.37 9.13
C SER A 252 -90.29 9.32 8.09
N PRO A 253 -89.51 8.53 7.39
CA PRO A 253 -88.09 8.18 7.59
C PRO A 253 -87.28 7.81 6.31
N LEU A 254 -86.13 7.21 6.58
CA LEU A 254 -85.39 6.15 5.85
C LEU A 254 -84.52 6.58 4.64
N ASN A 255 -83.30 6.29 4.67
CA ASN A 255 -82.50 5.06 4.68
C ASN A 255 -81.74 4.89 3.36
N THR A 256 -80.64 4.27 3.51
CA THR A 256 -79.82 3.32 2.71
C THR A 256 -78.69 3.97 1.91
N GLU A 257 -77.48 3.73 2.29
CA GLU A 257 -76.67 2.50 2.24
C GLU A 257 -75.90 2.35 0.92
N ASN A 258 -74.71 1.95 1.12
CA ASN A 258 -73.83 1.11 0.30
C ASN A 258 -72.75 1.81 -0.53
N ARG A 259 -71.55 1.62 -0.07
CA ARG A 259 -70.62 0.48 -0.24
C ARG A 259 -69.67 0.56 -1.40
N ILE A 260 -68.46 0.17 -1.08
CA ILE A 260 -67.48 -0.64 -1.81
C ILE A 260 -66.41 0.15 -2.54
N ALA A 261 -65.22 0.19 -1.97
CA ALA A 261 -64.07 -0.72 -2.04
C ALA A 261 -63.30 -0.65 -3.36
N ARG A 262 -62.05 -0.39 -3.28
CA ARG A 262 -60.90 -1.25 -3.53
C ARG A 262 -59.66 -0.50 -3.96
N SER A 263 -58.65 -0.65 -3.21
CA SER A 263 -57.25 -0.73 -3.63
C SER A 263 -57.09 -1.83 -4.71
N PRO A 264 -56.02 -2.02 -5.44
CA PRO A 264 -54.62 -1.83 -5.06
C PRO A 264 -53.62 -1.56 -6.23
N THR A 265 -52.35 -1.55 -5.80
CA THR A 265 -51.11 -2.08 -6.41
C THR A 265 -50.34 -1.29 -7.44
N ARG A 266 -49.07 -1.11 -7.01
CA ARG A 266 -47.76 -1.51 -7.61
C ARG A 266 -47.38 -0.92 -8.97
N PHE A 267 -46.34 -0.21 -8.95
CA PHE A 267 -44.97 -0.68 -9.31
C PHE A 267 -43.94 0.14 -8.55
#